data_1454fb394db8bc9514df874d194afc37
#
_entry.id   1454fb394db8bc9514df874d194afc37
#
_cell.length_a   1.000
_cell.length_b   1.000
_cell.length_c   1.000
_cell.angle_alpha   90.00
_cell.angle_beta   90.00
_cell.angle_gamma   90.00
#
_symmetry.space_group_name_H-M   'P 1'
#
loop_
_entity.id
_entity.type
_entity.pdbx_description
1 polymer ?
#
loop_
_entity_poly.entity_id
_entity_poly.type
_entity_poly.pdbx_seq_one_letter_code
_entity_poly.pdbx_strand_id
1 'polypeptide(L)'
;GPESAGANPGPKCYRRGGPLTVTDANLMVGKLKPSFFPKIFGAAHDAPLDDIGVQQAFADLAQELDDGRSAEEVADGFIRIAVENMANAIKKISVQRGYDVTEYALNCFGSAGGQHACAIADTLGMKAVLIHPLSGLLSAYGMGLADLRASREQSVEQELSPATMDQIEGVIDGLTHQAVDELREQGLEAGDIRTTTRLHLRYDGTDTALPVVRDETVAMRDAFEVQHRRRFGFVSPEKSVYIAAIEVEAAGGGAGLDEPEHALGPVTSPEPVDRTRFFANRSWHDAPVFVREDLSPGATIAGPALIIEPNQTVVVEPGWRLSVTTRNHLQLDRTSARGHERLAAEADPVLLEVFNNLFMSIAEQMGEALRNTAQSVNIKERLDFSCAVFSAEGELVANAPHMPVHLGSMDKSVETIARLRAGTMRPGDVYMLNAPYNGGTHLPDITVITPVFADAPAQPGQDPEILFYVASRGHHEDIGGLTPGSMTPRATHIDEEGVYIDNFKLVSEGRFLEDETHALLTGAKYPARAPGKTIAE
;
A
#
# COMPACT_ATOMS: atom_id res chain seq x y z
N GLY A 1 0.20 -12.81 -9.31
CA GLY A 1 -0.69 -12.45 -10.39
C GLY A 1 -2.01 -13.17 -10.27
N PRO A 2 -3.04 -12.69 -10.96
CA PRO A 2 -4.38 -13.29 -10.89
C PRO A 2 -4.39 -14.75 -11.36
N GLU A 3 -3.48 -15.10 -12.27
CA GLU A 3 -3.30 -16.47 -12.74
C GLU A 3 -1.89 -16.95 -12.48
N SER A 4 -1.77 -18.10 -11.83
CA SER A 4 -0.51 -18.77 -11.58
C SER A 4 -0.42 -20.02 -12.44
N ALA A 5 0.73 -20.22 -13.10
CA ALA A 5 1.00 -21.48 -13.80
C ALA A 5 1.15 -22.68 -12.84
N GLY A 6 1.22 -22.42 -11.53
CA GLY A 6 1.39 -23.44 -10.50
C GLY A 6 2.69 -24.22 -10.66
N ALA A 7 2.69 -25.46 -10.16
CA ALA A 7 3.80 -26.38 -10.31
C ALA A 7 3.61 -27.34 -11.51
N ASN A 8 2.36 -27.47 -12.00
CA ASN A 8 1.99 -28.31 -13.13
C ASN A 8 0.86 -27.61 -13.93
N PRO A 9 1.11 -27.18 -15.19
CA PRO A 9 2.35 -27.37 -15.95
C PRO A 9 3.56 -26.57 -15.44
N GLY A 10 3.35 -25.48 -14.68
CA GLY A 10 4.40 -24.60 -14.22
C GLY A 10 4.90 -23.61 -15.28
N PRO A 11 5.96 -22.85 -15.00
CA PRO A 11 6.66 -22.02 -15.98
C PRO A 11 7.10 -22.80 -17.22
N LYS A 12 7.25 -22.11 -18.34
CA LYS A 12 7.75 -22.71 -19.59
C LYS A 12 9.09 -23.43 -19.38
N CYS A 13 10.00 -22.86 -18.62
CA CYS A 13 11.32 -23.44 -18.33
C CYS A 13 11.26 -24.78 -17.57
N TYR A 14 10.10 -25.20 -17.02
CA TYR A 14 9.92 -26.50 -16.37
C TYR A 14 9.72 -27.65 -17.36
N ARG A 15 9.70 -27.39 -18.68
CA ARG A 15 9.60 -28.38 -19.75
C ARG A 15 8.32 -29.23 -19.72
N ARG A 16 7.20 -28.67 -19.23
CA ARG A 16 5.90 -29.37 -19.12
C ARG A 16 4.79 -28.70 -19.95
N GLY A 17 5.18 -27.85 -20.92
CA GLY A 17 4.22 -27.16 -21.80
C GLY A 17 3.52 -25.97 -21.14
N GLY A 18 4.07 -25.41 -20.07
CA GLY A 18 3.54 -24.22 -19.42
C GLY A 18 3.74 -22.93 -20.22
N PRO A 19 3.01 -21.86 -19.84
CA PRO A 19 3.13 -20.54 -20.47
C PRO A 19 4.42 -19.82 -20.04
N LEU A 20 4.74 -18.71 -20.72
CA LEU A 20 5.74 -17.76 -20.25
C LEU A 20 5.26 -17.10 -18.94
N THR A 21 6.15 -17.04 -17.95
CA THR A 21 5.89 -16.50 -16.62
C THR A 21 7.01 -15.55 -16.17
N VAL A 22 6.85 -14.92 -15.00
CA VAL A 22 7.91 -14.09 -14.38
C VAL A 22 9.18 -14.90 -14.09
N THR A 23 9.08 -16.22 -13.80
CA THR A 23 10.24 -17.11 -13.65
C THR A 23 11.02 -17.20 -14.95
N ASP A 24 10.33 -17.37 -16.07
CA ASP A 24 10.94 -17.40 -17.40
C ASP A 24 11.57 -16.06 -17.77
N ALA A 25 10.91 -14.96 -17.40
CA ALA A 25 11.45 -13.62 -17.60
C ALA A 25 12.77 -13.42 -16.81
N ASN A 26 12.83 -13.84 -15.54
CA ASN A 26 14.07 -13.80 -14.75
C ASN A 26 15.18 -14.68 -15.35
N LEU A 27 14.82 -15.81 -15.93
CA LEU A 27 15.76 -16.68 -16.64
C LEU A 27 16.27 -16.00 -17.91
N MET A 28 15.38 -15.40 -18.72
CA MET A 28 15.71 -14.68 -19.96
C MET A 28 16.67 -13.51 -19.71
N VAL A 29 16.41 -12.71 -18.67
CA VAL A 29 17.27 -11.56 -18.31
C VAL A 29 18.52 -11.95 -17.53
N GLY A 30 18.77 -13.24 -17.26
CA GLY A 30 19.97 -13.75 -16.61
C GLY A 30 20.02 -13.61 -15.08
N LYS A 31 18.92 -13.24 -14.43
CA LYS A 31 18.79 -13.18 -12.96
C LYS A 31 18.64 -14.55 -12.31
N LEU A 32 18.27 -15.58 -13.08
CA LEU A 32 18.29 -16.98 -12.70
C LEU A 32 19.34 -17.73 -13.54
N LYS A 33 20.16 -18.55 -12.88
CA LYS A 33 21.22 -19.35 -13.51
C LYS A 33 20.85 -20.84 -13.47
N PRO A 34 20.57 -21.50 -14.62
CA PRO A 34 20.24 -22.93 -14.67
C PRO A 34 21.28 -23.84 -14.02
N SER A 35 22.57 -23.47 -14.04
CA SER A 35 23.66 -24.24 -13.45
C SER A 35 23.58 -24.39 -11.93
N PHE A 36 22.86 -23.51 -11.26
CA PHE A 36 22.65 -23.54 -9.81
C PHE A 36 21.29 -24.14 -9.40
N PHE A 37 20.50 -24.60 -10.36
CA PHE A 37 19.24 -25.29 -10.08
C PHE A 37 19.41 -26.81 -10.14
N PRO A 38 18.66 -27.56 -9.33
CA PRO A 38 18.66 -29.02 -9.43
C PRO A 38 18.07 -29.46 -10.77
N LYS A 39 18.59 -30.59 -11.31
CA LYS A 39 18.08 -31.20 -12.55
C LYS A 39 16.85 -32.06 -12.22
N ILE A 40 15.70 -31.42 -12.02
CA ILE A 40 14.45 -32.09 -11.64
C ILE A 40 13.27 -31.74 -12.57
N PHE A 41 13.56 -31.09 -13.70
CA PHE A 41 12.53 -30.62 -14.62
C PHE A 41 12.32 -31.61 -15.78
N GLY A 42 11.31 -31.35 -16.60
CA GLY A 42 10.91 -32.23 -17.69
C GLY A 42 10.08 -33.43 -17.24
N ALA A 43 9.64 -34.22 -18.19
CA ALA A 43 8.77 -35.38 -17.95
C ALA A 43 9.45 -36.52 -17.15
N ALA A 44 10.76 -36.66 -17.30
CA ALA A 44 11.55 -37.68 -16.60
C ALA A 44 12.12 -37.17 -15.25
N HIS A 45 11.89 -35.90 -14.88
CA HIS A 45 12.43 -35.26 -13.68
C HIS A 45 13.96 -35.29 -13.55
N ASP A 46 14.68 -35.22 -14.67
CA ASP A 46 16.13 -35.29 -14.74
C ASP A 46 16.80 -34.18 -15.59
N ALA A 47 15.98 -33.25 -16.11
CA ALA A 47 16.45 -32.16 -16.97
C ALA A 47 16.71 -30.85 -16.20
N PRO A 48 17.64 -30.00 -16.66
CA PRO A 48 17.78 -28.63 -16.15
C PRO A 48 16.63 -27.75 -16.63
N LEU A 49 16.54 -26.52 -16.09
CA LEU A 49 15.67 -25.47 -16.62
C LEU A 49 15.89 -25.31 -18.15
N ASP A 50 14.83 -25.00 -18.89
CA ASP A 50 14.85 -24.82 -20.34
C ASP A 50 15.16 -23.40 -20.74
N ASP A 51 16.42 -23.00 -20.63
CA ASP A 51 16.88 -21.65 -21.00
C ASP A 51 16.76 -21.39 -22.51
N ILE A 52 17.08 -22.38 -23.35
CA ILE A 52 16.98 -22.27 -24.82
C ILE A 52 15.51 -22.09 -25.24
N GLY A 53 14.60 -22.91 -24.71
CA GLY A 53 13.18 -22.81 -25.02
C GLY A 53 12.56 -21.51 -24.55
N VAL A 54 13.04 -20.93 -23.44
CA VAL A 54 12.61 -19.61 -22.95
C VAL A 54 13.13 -18.49 -23.85
N GLN A 55 14.42 -18.53 -24.23
CA GLN A 55 15.00 -17.53 -25.17
C GLN A 55 14.23 -17.49 -26.49
N GLN A 56 13.95 -18.67 -27.06
CA GLN A 56 13.19 -18.75 -28.31
C GLN A 56 11.77 -18.18 -28.13
N ALA A 57 11.08 -18.49 -27.03
CA ALA A 57 9.73 -18.02 -26.81
C ALA A 57 9.64 -16.50 -26.61
N PHE A 58 10.62 -15.87 -25.94
CA PHE A 58 10.68 -14.41 -25.85
C PHE A 58 11.09 -13.77 -27.18
N ALA A 59 11.94 -14.42 -27.97
CA ALA A 59 12.26 -13.95 -29.31
C ALA A 59 11.04 -13.99 -30.25
N ASP A 60 10.27 -15.09 -30.20
CA ASP A 60 9.02 -15.22 -30.97
C ASP A 60 8.00 -14.15 -30.53
N LEU A 61 7.84 -13.92 -29.23
CA LEU A 61 6.96 -12.90 -28.70
C LEU A 61 7.40 -11.48 -29.10
N ALA A 62 8.69 -11.17 -29.06
CA ALA A 62 9.22 -9.88 -29.50
C ALA A 62 8.97 -9.66 -31.01
N GLN A 63 9.07 -10.71 -31.81
CA GLN A 63 8.74 -10.65 -33.24
C GLN A 63 7.23 -10.47 -33.47
N GLU A 64 6.36 -11.12 -32.66
CA GLU A 64 4.91 -10.97 -32.76
C GLU A 64 4.45 -9.54 -32.40
N LEU A 65 5.11 -8.90 -31.41
CA LEU A 65 4.83 -7.54 -31.00
C LEU A 65 5.21 -6.49 -32.06
N ASP A 66 6.23 -6.77 -32.88
CA ASP A 66 6.70 -5.95 -34.01
C ASP A 66 6.89 -4.45 -33.67
N ASP A 67 7.33 -4.17 -32.44
CA ASP A 67 7.52 -2.82 -31.90
C ASP A 67 9.00 -2.44 -31.71
N GLY A 68 9.90 -3.27 -32.20
CA GLY A 68 11.36 -3.06 -32.21
C GLY A 68 12.05 -3.41 -30.90
N ARG A 69 11.33 -3.92 -29.86
CA ARG A 69 11.94 -4.38 -28.62
C ARG A 69 12.68 -5.70 -28.78
N SER A 70 13.79 -5.84 -28.06
CA SER A 70 14.49 -7.12 -27.95
C SER A 70 13.73 -8.08 -27.02
N ALA A 71 14.08 -9.38 -27.10
CA ALA A 71 13.52 -10.40 -26.21
C ALA A 71 13.78 -10.10 -24.74
N GLU A 72 14.95 -9.52 -24.42
CA GLU A 72 15.32 -9.08 -23.08
C GLU A 72 14.47 -7.93 -22.58
N GLU A 73 14.19 -6.94 -23.45
CA GLU A 73 13.34 -5.82 -23.10
C GLU A 73 11.89 -6.23 -22.86
N VAL A 74 11.38 -7.22 -23.62
CA VAL A 74 10.06 -7.82 -23.40
C VAL A 74 10.03 -8.53 -22.04
N ALA A 75 11.06 -9.34 -21.74
CA ALA A 75 11.16 -10.05 -20.46
C ALA A 75 11.30 -9.07 -19.26
N ASP A 76 12.10 -8.02 -19.40
CA ASP A 76 12.22 -6.96 -18.39
C ASP A 76 10.86 -6.26 -18.16
N GLY A 77 10.08 -6.06 -19.23
CA GLY A 77 8.71 -5.55 -19.16
C GLY A 77 7.81 -6.41 -18.26
N PHE A 78 7.86 -7.73 -18.39
CA PHE A 78 7.12 -8.65 -17.51
C PHE A 78 7.52 -8.49 -16.04
N ILE A 79 8.84 -8.36 -15.79
CA ILE A 79 9.36 -8.17 -14.42
C ILE A 79 8.89 -6.82 -13.86
N ARG A 80 8.95 -5.73 -14.64
CA ARG A 80 8.51 -4.40 -14.21
C ARG A 80 7.03 -4.38 -13.83
N ILE A 81 6.16 -4.97 -14.64
CA ILE A 81 4.73 -5.09 -14.32
C ILE A 81 4.53 -5.89 -13.03
N ALA A 82 5.25 -7.02 -12.88
CA ALA A 82 5.15 -7.84 -11.67
C ALA A 82 5.62 -7.07 -10.41
N VAL A 83 6.69 -6.30 -10.50
CA VAL A 83 7.21 -5.45 -9.42
C VAL A 83 6.21 -4.39 -9.02
N GLU A 84 5.57 -3.69 -9.98
CA GLU A 84 4.52 -2.71 -9.69
C GLU A 84 3.33 -3.35 -8.98
N ASN A 85 2.86 -4.50 -9.44
CA ASN A 85 1.76 -5.22 -8.80
C ASN A 85 2.08 -5.62 -7.35
N MET A 86 3.30 -6.09 -7.09
CA MET A 86 3.75 -6.42 -5.73
C MET A 86 3.88 -5.17 -4.85
N ALA A 87 4.44 -4.09 -5.37
CA ALA A 87 4.57 -2.81 -4.66
C ALA A 87 3.20 -2.21 -4.33
N ASN A 88 2.24 -2.26 -5.25
CA ASN A 88 0.87 -1.78 -5.03
C ASN A 88 0.15 -2.58 -3.93
N ALA A 89 0.34 -3.90 -3.87
CA ALA A 89 -0.21 -4.71 -2.79
C ALA A 89 0.33 -4.31 -1.40
N ILE A 90 1.62 -3.97 -1.31
CA ILE A 90 2.25 -3.48 -0.07
C ILE A 90 1.72 -2.09 0.28
N LYS A 91 1.67 -1.16 -0.69
CA LYS A 91 1.13 0.19 -0.50
C LYS A 91 -0.30 0.15 0.05
N LYS A 92 -1.17 -0.65 -0.56
CA LYS A 92 -2.57 -0.77 -0.15
C LYS A 92 -2.71 -1.10 1.33
N ILE A 93 -2.04 -2.15 1.81
CA ILE A 93 -2.11 -2.58 3.21
C ILE A 93 -1.50 -1.52 4.16
N SER A 94 -0.40 -0.90 3.76
CA SER A 94 0.32 0.08 4.58
C SER A 94 -0.46 1.38 4.72
N VAL A 95 -1.02 1.89 3.62
CA VAL A 95 -1.86 3.10 3.62
C VAL A 95 -3.14 2.90 4.42
N GLN A 96 -3.79 1.73 4.29
CA GLN A 96 -4.97 1.39 5.11
C GLN A 96 -4.70 1.45 6.62
N ARG A 97 -3.44 1.24 7.03
CA ARG A 97 -2.99 1.31 8.43
C ARG A 97 -2.35 2.64 8.80
N GLY A 98 -2.26 3.58 7.88
CA GLY A 98 -1.66 4.91 8.08
C GLY A 98 -0.12 4.88 8.20
N TYR A 99 0.56 3.91 7.56
CA TYR A 99 2.02 3.83 7.55
C TYR A 99 2.60 4.44 6.27
N ASP A 100 3.62 5.28 6.43
CA ASP A 100 4.48 5.71 5.32
C ASP A 100 5.54 4.64 5.05
N VAL A 101 5.40 3.94 3.93
CA VAL A 101 6.29 2.82 3.56
C VAL A 101 7.74 3.26 3.38
N THR A 102 8.01 4.54 3.05
CA THR A 102 9.36 5.07 2.80
C THR A 102 10.23 5.10 4.06
N GLU A 103 9.61 5.06 5.25
CA GLU A 103 10.27 5.04 6.55
C GLU A 103 10.64 3.62 7.03
N TYR A 104 10.28 2.59 6.27
CA TYR A 104 10.48 1.19 6.64
C TYR A 104 11.51 0.48 5.75
N ALA A 105 12.06 -0.62 6.27
CA ALA A 105 12.82 -1.58 5.48
C ALA A 105 11.90 -2.66 4.92
N LEU A 106 12.17 -3.11 3.69
CA LEU A 106 11.46 -4.24 3.09
C LEU A 106 11.98 -5.55 3.70
N ASN A 107 11.15 -6.24 4.48
CA ASN A 107 11.46 -7.59 4.92
C ASN A 107 11.09 -8.60 3.81
N CYS A 108 12.12 -9.16 3.17
CA CYS A 108 11.95 -10.06 2.03
C CYS A 108 11.96 -11.52 2.48
N PHE A 109 10.94 -12.28 2.08
CA PHE A 109 10.85 -13.72 2.32
C PHE A 109 10.17 -14.45 1.17
N GLY A 110 10.30 -15.80 1.17
CA GLY A 110 9.86 -16.67 0.08
C GLY A 110 10.94 -16.89 -0.98
N SER A 111 10.89 -18.03 -1.66
CA SER A 111 11.95 -18.49 -2.56
C SER A 111 12.18 -17.61 -3.80
N ALA A 112 11.18 -16.84 -4.23
CA ALA A 112 11.29 -15.91 -5.36
C ALA A 112 11.48 -14.44 -4.94
N GLY A 113 11.27 -14.12 -3.66
CA GLY A 113 11.31 -12.73 -3.16
C GLY A 113 12.62 -12.02 -3.42
N GLY A 114 13.74 -12.69 -3.17
CA GLY A 114 15.09 -12.15 -3.36
C GLY A 114 15.40 -11.67 -4.78
N GLN A 115 14.70 -12.19 -5.79
CA GLN A 115 14.90 -11.79 -7.19
C GLN A 115 14.37 -10.39 -7.48
N HIS A 116 13.40 -9.91 -6.71
CA HIS A 116 12.67 -8.66 -6.95
C HIS A 116 12.80 -7.63 -5.82
N ALA A 117 13.40 -8.01 -4.69
CA ALA A 117 13.39 -7.21 -3.47
C ALA A 117 13.93 -5.79 -3.65
N CYS A 118 15.07 -5.61 -4.34
CA CYS A 118 15.64 -4.29 -4.63
C CYS A 118 14.72 -3.46 -5.53
N ALA A 119 14.15 -4.06 -6.58
CA ALA A 119 13.27 -3.37 -7.52
C ALA A 119 11.95 -2.94 -6.84
N ILE A 120 11.38 -3.80 -5.98
CA ILE A 120 10.19 -3.46 -5.18
C ILE A 120 10.51 -2.33 -4.20
N ALA A 121 11.63 -2.39 -3.49
CA ALA A 121 12.08 -1.34 -2.58
C ALA A 121 12.27 0.00 -3.32
N ASP A 122 12.84 -0.04 -4.54
CA ASP A 122 12.96 1.14 -5.40
C ASP A 122 11.60 1.73 -5.75
N THR A 123 10.63 0.91 -6.16
CA THR A 123 9.26 1.35 -6.48
C THR A 123 8.54 1.93 -5.27
N LEU A 124 8.78 1.39 -4.07
CA LEU A 124 8.20 1.87 -2.81
C LEU A 124 8.94 3.08 -2.22
N GLY A 125 10.10 3.47 -2.76
CA GLY A 125 10.95 4.52 -2.17
C GLY A 125 11.68 4.10 -0.91
N MET A 126 11.72 2.80 -0.59
CA MET A 126 12.45 2.24 0.55
C MET A 126 13.95 2.23 0.29
N LYS A 127 14.75 2.42 1.35
CA LYS A 127 16.20 2.51 1.26
C LYS A 127 16.93 1.25 1.71
N ALA A 128 16.22 0.33 2.34
CA ALA A 128 16.79 -0.89 2.92
C ALA A 128 15.90 -2.11 2.66
N VAL A 129 16.55 -3.26 2.45
CA VAL A 129 15.93 -4.58 2.37
C VAL A 129 16.62 -5.49 3.38
N LEU A 130 15.85 -6.26 4.13
CA LEU A 130 16.34 -7.28 5.05
C LEU A 130 15.93 -8.67 4.56
N ILE A 131 16.88 -9.60 4.50
CA ILE A 131 16.66 -10.99 4.11
C ILE A 131 17.21 -11.90 5.21
N HIS A 132 16.32 -12.61 5.88
CA HIS A 132 16.67 -13.56 6.92
C HIS A 132 17.39 -14.80 6.35
N PRO A 133 18.33 -15.47 7.06
CA PRO A 133 18.98 -16.70 6.58
C PRO A 133 18.01 -17.81 6.16
N LEU A 134 16.86 -17.88 6.80
CA LEU A 134 15.77 -18.81 6.49
C LEU A 134 14.65 -18.19 5.66
N SER A 135 14.88 -17.08 4.96
CA SER A 135 13.85 -16.35 4.21
C SER A 135 13.06 -17.23 3.24
N GLY A 136 13.69 -18.19 2.58
CA GLY A 136 13.01 -19.17 1.71
C GLY A 136 12.03 -20.10 2.45
N LEU A 137 12.17 -20.24 3.77
CA LEU A 137 11.39 -21.11 4.67
C LEU A 137 10.79 -20.34 5.85
N LEU A 138 10.74 -19.00 5.79
CA LEU A 138 10.40 -18.15 6.95
C LEU A 138 9.02 -18.44 7.53
N SER A 139 8.05 -18.84 6.71
CA SER A 139 6.73 -19.25 7.20
C SER A 139 6.79 -20.51 8.08
N ALA A 140 7.55 -21.52 7.65
CA ALA A 140 7.73 -22.72 8.45
C ALA A 140 8.53 -22.45 9.73
N TYR A 141 9.56 -21.61 9.64
CA TYR A 141 10.33 -21.14 10.79
C TYR A 141 9.44 -20.41 11.79
N GLY A 142 8.61 -19.46 11.32
CA GLY A 142 7.66 -18.74 12.15
C GLY A 142 6.60 -19.65 12.79
N MET A 143 6.12 -20.67 12.09
CA MET A 143 5.21 -21.68 12.66
C MET A 143 5.88 -22.48 13.80
N GLY A 144 7.17 -22.82 13.64
CA GLY A 144 7.93 -23.51 14.69
C GLY A 144 8.18 -22.65 15.94
N LEU A 145 8.15 -21.34 15.81
CA LEU A 145 8.34 -20.37 16.89
C LEU A 145 7.02 -19.87 17.49
N ALA A 146 5.90 -20.08 16.78
CA ALA A 146 4.63 -19.52 17.18
C ALA A 146 4.15 -20.07 18.52
N ASP A 147 3.62 -19.18 19.33
CA ASP A 147 2.85 -19.59 20.50
C ASP A 147 1.57 -20.31 20.09
N LEU A 148 1.14 -21.25 20.89
CA LEU A 148 -0.25 -21.65 20.95
C LEU A 148 -1.06 -20.48 21.51
N ARG A 149 -2.19 -20.15 20.89
CA ARG A 149 -3.02 -19.00 21.27
C ARG A 149 -4.47 -19.40 21.36
N ALA A 150 -5.13 -18.89 22.41
CA ALA A 150 -6.57 -18.93 22.56
C ALA A 150 -7.08 -17.51 22.77
N SER A 151 -8.06 -17.09 21.97
CA SER A 151 -8.69 -15.77 22.08
C SER A 151 -10.15 -15.89 22.44
N ARG A 152 -10.64 -14.99 23.30
CA ARG A 152 -12.03 -14.86 23.70
C ARG A 152 -12.44 -13.42 23.60
N GLU A 153 -13.61 -13.19 23.02
CA GLU A 153 -14.15 -11.84 22.84
C GLU A 153 -15.60 -11.78 23.35
N GLN A 154 -15.96 -10.65 23.94
CA GLN A 154 -17.32 -10.34 24.36
C GLN A 154 -17.65 -8.88 24.15
N SER A 155 -18.79 -8.59 23.50
CA SER A 155 -19.32 -7.24 23.34
C SER A 155 -19.75 -6.64 24.68
N VAL A 156 -19.53 -5.34 24.86
CA VAL A 156 -19.84 -4.58 26.09
C VAL A 156 -20.77 -3.42 25.80
N GLU A 157 -20.44 -2.58 24.81
CA GLU A 157 -21.21 -1.41 24.38
C GLU A 157 -21.53 -0.44 25.56
N GLN A 158 -20.52 -0.08 26.34
CA GLN A 158 -20.63 0.84 27.48
C GLN A 158 -19.56 1.93 27.42
N GLU A 159 -19.86 3.10 28.01
CA GLU A 159 -18.90 4.20 28.09
C GLU A 159 -17.67 3.81 28.94
N LEU A 160 -16.48 4.20 28.46
CA LEU A 160 -15.22 3.99 29.18
C LEU A 160 -15.19 4.85 30.44
N SER A 161 -15.36 4.24 31.59
CA SER A 161 -15.32 4.87 32.91
C SER A 161 -14.77 3.93 33.98
N PRO A 162 -14.27 4.44 35.10
CA PRO A 162 -13.86 3.58 36.23
C PRO A 162 -14.98 2.63 36.70
N ALA A 163 -16.22 3.12 36.74
CA ALA A 163 -17.36 2.32 37.13
C ALA A 163 -17.66 1.17 36.15
N THR A 164 -17.53 1.41 34.88
CA THR A 164 -17.65 0.38 33.84
C THR A 164 -16.53 -0.64 33.95
N MET A 165 -15.30 -0.21 34.23
CA MET A 165 -14.17 -1.13 34.44
C MET A 165 -14.40 -2.08 35.60
N ASP A 166 -14.93 -1.59 36.73
CA ASP A 166 -15.29 -2.41 37.87
C ASP A 166 -16.40 -3.44 37.52
N GLN A 167 -17.37 -3.05 36.67
CA GLN A 167 -18.47 -3.93 36.26
C GLN A 167 -18.00 -5.07 35.33
N ILE A 168 -17.06 -4.78 34.43
CA ILE A 168 -16.58 -5.76 33.44
C ILE A 168 -15.44 -6.65 33.95
N GLU A 169 -14.92 -6.41 35.16
CA GLU A 169 -13.82 -7.20 35.76
C GLU A 169 -14.15 -8.69 35.81
N GLY A 170 -15.34 -9.05 36.28
CA GLY A 170 -15.78 -10.43 36.30
C GLY A 170 -15.93 -11.08 34.94
N VAL A 171 -16.21 -10.28 33.88
CA VAL A 171 -16.23 -10.75 32.49
C VAL A 171 -14.81 -11.02 32.00
N ILE A 172 -13.87 -10.11 32.28
CA ILE A 172 -12.45 -10.27 31.92
C ILE A 172 -11.90 -11.54 32.58
N ASP A 173 -12.15 -11.75 33.87
CA ASP A 173 -11.71 -12.94 34.58
C ASP A 173 -12.31 -14.22 33.97
N GLY A 174 -13.59 -14.22 33.64
CA GLY A 174 -14.25 -15.34 33.00
C GLY A 174 -13.65 -15.69 31.62
N LEU A 175 -13.42 -14.69 30.78
CA LEU A 175 -12.78 -14.87 29.49
C LEU A 175 -11.33 -15.34 29.61
N THR A 176 -10.60 -14.81 30.62
CA THR A 176 -9.23 -15.21 30.93
C THR A 176 -9.17 -16.69 31.32
N HIS A 177 -10.03 -17.14 32.21
CA HIS A 177 -10.08 -18.55 32.62
C HIS A 177 -10.38 -19.46 31.41
N GLN A 178 -11.36 -19.10 30.57
CA GLN A 178 -11.69 -19.88 29.37
C GLN A 178 -10.53 -20.00 28.40
N ALA A 179 -9.80 -18.90 28.16
CA ALA A 179 -8.67 -18.90 27.25
C ALA A 179 -7.46 -19.69 27.81
N VAL A 180 -7.20 -19.56 29.11
CA VAL A 180 -6.11 -20.30 29.78
C VAL A 180 -6.42 -21.79 29.84
N ASP A 181 -7.66 -22.17 30.17
CA ASP A 181 -8.06 -23.59 30.29
C ASP A 181 -7.94 -24.30 28.94
N GLU A 182 -8.28 -23.64 27.82
CA GLU A 182 -8.07 -24.21 26.51
C GLU A 182 -6.60 -24.53 26.22
N LEU A 183 -5.67 -23.63 26.56
CA LEU A 183 -4.24 -23.89 26.36
C LEU A 183 -3.70 -24.97 27.31
N ARG A 184 -4.26 -25.08 28.53
CA ARG A 184 -3.93 -26.18 29.46
C ARG A 184 -4.41 -27.52 28.94
N GLU A 185 -5.59 -27.58 28.33
CA GLU A 185 -6.09 -28.80 27.67
C GLU A 185 -5.20 -29.22 26.50
N GLN A 186 -4.52 -28.25 25.84
CA GLN A 186 -3.52 -28.52 24.83
C GLN A 186 -2.14 -28.89 25.40
N GLY A 187 -1.99 -28.99 26.73
CA GLY A 187 -0.79 -29.49 27.38
C GLY A 187 0.20 -28.44 27.90
N LEU A 188 -0.18 -27.13 27.89
CA LEU A 188 0.68 -26.11 28.48
C LEU A 188 0.54 -26.04 30.00
N GLU A 189 1.66 -25.78 30.68
CA GLU A 189 1.65 -25.48 32.10
C GLU A 189 1.18 -24.05 32.37
N ALA A 190 0.47 -23.81 33.47
CA ALA A 190 -0.08 -22.49 33.77
C ALA A 190 0.99 -21.37 33.86
N GLY A 191 2.22 -21.73 34.27
CA GLY A 191 3.34 -20.79 34.39
C GLY A 191 3.92 -20.35 33.04
N ASP A 192 3.65 -21.08 31.96
CA ASP A 192 4.11 -20.79 30.62
C ASP A 192 3.09 -19.99 29.77
N ILE A 193 1.90 -19.74 30.37
CA ILE A 193 0.82 -19.02 29.69
C ILE A 193 0.83 -17.56 30.15
N ARG A 194 0.96 -16.65 29.20
CA ARG A 194 0.77 -15.22 29.42
C ARG A 194 -0.57 -14.79 28.84
N THR A 195 -1.23 -13.85 29.52
CA THR A 195 -2.50 -13.30 29.07
C THR A 195 -2.38 -11.83 28.74
N THR A 196 -3.10 -11.40 27.73
CA THR A 196 -3.21 -10.00 27.33
C THR A 196 -4.67 -9.65 27.15
N THR A 197 -5.13 -8.62 27.86
CA THR A 197 -6.50 -8.09 27.69
C THR A 197 -6.44 -6.83 26.87
N ARG A 198 -7.29 -6.74 25.83
CA ARG A 198 -7.50 -5.54 25.03
C ARG A 198 -8.95 -5.12 25.11
N LEU A 199 -9.18 -3.81 25.15
CA LEU A 199 -10.50 -3.22 24.99
C LEU A 199 -10.59 -2.59 23.62
N HIS A 200 -11.63 -2.92 22.88
CA HIS A 200 -11.93 -2.32 21.60
C HIS A 200 -12.67 -1.01 21.84
N LEU A 201 -11.98 0.12 21.67
CA LEU A 201 -12.49 1.45 21.98
C LEU A 201 -12.91 2.21 20.73
N ARG A 202 -14.03 2.93 20.82
CA ARG A 202 -14.52 3.80 19.74
C ARG A 202 -15.11 5.09 20.31
N TYR A 203 -15.17 6.13 19.52
CA TYR A 203 -15.95 7.31 19.88
C TYR A 203 -17.46 7.01 19.81
N ASP A 204 -18.23 7.73 20.60
CA ASP A 204 -19.69 7.68 20.50
C ASP A 204 -20.16 8.06 19.09
N GLY A 205 -21.11 7.28 18.57
CA GLY A 205 -21.67 7.47 17.22
C GLY A 205 -20.76 7.02 16.06
N THR A 206 -19.70 6.23 16.34
CA THR A 206 -18.86 5.61 15.30
C THR A 206 -18.87 4.09 15.43
N ASP A 207 -18.70 3.37 14.32
CA ASP A 207 -18.70 1.89 14.30
C ASP A 207 -17.29 1.28 14.35
N THR A 208 -16.26 2.09 14.03
CA THR A 208 -14.88 1.58 14.00
C THR A 208 -14.24 1.63 15.38
N ALA A 209 -14.02 0.44 15.97
CA ALA A 209 -13.30 0.29 17.23
C ALA A 209 -11.81 -0.02 17.01
N LEU A 210 -10.95 0.48 17.92
CA LEU A 210 -9.51 0.24 17.91
C LEU A 210 -9.12 -0.55 19.18
N PRO A 211 -8.28 -1.61 19.05
CA PRO A 211 -7.83 -2.39 20.20
C PRO A 211 -6.80 -1.62 21.00
N VAL A 212 -7.05 -1.43 22.29
CA VAL A 212 -6.15 -0.81 23.27
C VAL A 212 -5.86 -1.80 24.38
N VAL A 213 -4.60 -1.96 24.74
CA VAL A 213 -4.22 -2.81 25.88
C VAL A 213 -4.84 -2.25 27.16
N ARG A 214 -5.42 -3.13 28.00
CA ARG A 214 -6.02 -2.76 29.26
C ARG A 214 -5.02 -2.06 30.17
N ASP A 215 -5.42 -0.90 30.68
CA ASP A 215 -4.67 -0.06 31.62
C ASP A 215 -5.67 0.80 32.42
N GLU A 216 -5.22 1.84 33.09
CA GLU A 216 -6.07 2.86 33.68
C GLU A 216 -6.89 3.59 32.59
N THR A 217 -8.11 4.02 32.93
CA THR A 217 -9.05 4.62 31.95
C THR A 217 -8.48 5.82 31.20
N VAL A 218 -7.69 6.66 31.89
CA VAL A 218 -7.02 7.83 31.28
C VAL A 218 -5.96 7.37 30.29
N ALA A 219 -5.10 6.44 30.69
CA ALA A 219 -4.04 5.89 29.83
C ALA A 219 -4.62 5.19 28.58
N MET A 220 -5.73 4.44 28.75
CA MET A 220 -6.42 3.81 27.63
C MET A 220 -7.02 4.83 26.67
N ARG A 221 -7.61 5.92 27.18
CA ARG A 221 -8.12 7.02 26.34
C ARG A 221 -6.98 7.66 25.53
N ASP A 222 -5.87 7.99 26.19
CA ASP A 222 -4.70 8.59 25.52
C ASP A 222 -4.14 7.65 24.45
N ALA A 223 -4.00 6.36 24.74
CA ALA A 223 -3.53 5.35 23.79
C ALA A 223 -4.49 5.20 22.58
N PHE A 224 -5.80 5.23 22.83
CA PHE A 224 -6.83 5.24 21.78
C PHE A 224 -6.72 6.49 20.90
N GLU A 225 -6.60 7.69 21.49
CA GLU A 225 -6.51 8.94 20.73
C GLU A 225 -5.22 9.00 19.89
N VAL A 226 -4.10 8.48 20.40
CA VAL A 226 -2.85 8.33 19.60
C VAL A 226 -3.06 7.42 18.40
N GLN A 227 -3.68 6.24 18.59
CA GLN A 227 -3.97 5.31 17.51
C GLN A 227 -4.99 5.90 16.52
N HIS A 228 -6.02 6.60 17.04
CA HIS A 228 -7.05 7.23 16.23
C HIS A 228 -6.47 8.34 15.34
N ARG A 229 -5.63 9.21 15.91
CA ARG A 229 -4.93 10.26 15.16
C ARG A 229 -4.01 9.67 14.07
N ARG A 230 -3.30 8.59 14.40
CA ARG A 230 -2.43 7.91 13.42
C ARG A 230 -3.22 7.32 12.26
N ARG A 231 -4.37 6.70 12.55
CA ARG A 231 -5.18 5.99 11.55
C ARG A 231 -6.09 6.93 10.75
N PHE A 232 -6.66 7.94 11.42
CA PHE A 232 -7.73 8.79 10.87
C PHE A 232 -7.33 10.26 10.74
N GLY A 233 -6.15 10.66 11.21
CA GLY A 233 -5.64 12.02 11.10
C GLY A 233 -6.16 13.01 12.15
N PHE A 234 -7.19 12.66 12.93
CA PHE A 234 -7.82 13.55 13.91
C PHE A 234 -8.16 12.85 15.23
N VAL A 235 -8.55 13.63 16.24
CA VAL A 235 -9.17 13.17 17.50
C VAL A 235 -10.38 14.05 17.82
N SER A 236 -11.32 13.54 18.60
CA SER A 236 -12.53 14.25 19.05
C SER A 236 -12.59 14.24 20.58
N PRO A 237 -11.82 15.13 21.27
CA PRO A 237 -11.73 15.14 22.74
C PRO A 237 -13.06 15.39 23.44
N GLU A 238 -14.01 16.06 22.76
CA GLU A 238 -15.35 16.38 23.23
C GLU A 238 -16.29 15.16 23.26
N LYS A 239 -15.95 14.07 22.54
CA LYS A 239 -16.78 12.85 22.49
C LYS A 239 -16.45 11.88 23.60
N SER A 240 -17.49 11.21 24.10
CA SER A 240 -17.32 10.04 24.96
C SER A 240 -16.67 8.89 24.19
N VAL A 241 -15.86 8.10 24.89
CA VAL A 241 -15.25 6.87 24.36
C VAL A 241 -16.02 5.67 24.92
N TYR A 242 -16.39 4.74 24.06
CA TYR A 242 -17.12 3.51 24.39
C TYR A 242 -16.23 2.29 24.28
N ILE A 243 -16.43 1.33 25.15
CA ILE A 243 -15.89 -0.02 25.06
C ILE A 243 -16.89 -0.82 24.23
N ALA A 244 -16.54 -1.12 22.98
CA ALA A 244 -17.35 -1.94 22.10
C ALA A 244 -17.25 -3.43 22.48
N ALA A 245 -16.03 -3.92 22.75
CA ALA A 245 -15.79 -5.29 23.13
C ALA A 245 -14.55 -5.44 24.04
N ILE A 246 -14.49 -6.55 24.74
CA ILE A 246 -13.33 -7.05 25.47
C ILE A 246 -12.75 -8.20 24.67
N GLU A 247 -11.44 -8.18 24.43
CA GLU A 247 -10.67 -9.30 23.88
C GLU A 247 -9.65 -9.76 24.92
N VAL A 248 -9.65 -11.05 25.22
CA VAL A 248 -8.61 -11.69 26.03
C VAL A 248 -7.88 -12.72 25.19
N GLU A 249 -6.58 -12.56 25.05
CA GLU A 249 -5.69 -13.51 24.41
C GLU A 249 -4.81 -14.19 25.46
N ALA A 250 -4.83 -15.52 25.49
CA ALA A 250 -3.85 -16.35 26.19
C ALA A 250 -2.86 -16.90 25.17
N ALA A 251 -1.57 -16.87 25.46
CA ALA A 251 -0.52 -17.35 24.57
C ALA A 251 0.61 -18.02 25.37
N GLY A 252 1.20 -19.07 24.80
CA GLY A 252 2.33 -19.77 25.44
C GLY A 252 2.87 -20.91 24.58
N GLY A 253 3.92 -21.57 25.07
CA GLY A 253 4.51 -22.76 24.42
C GLY A 253 5.37 -22.51 23.20
N GLY A 254 5.53 -21.24 22.77
CA GLY A 254 6.42 -20.91 21.68
C GLY A 254 7.89 -21.15 22.04
N ALA A 255 8.68 -21.62 21.08
CA ALA A 255 10.11 -21.70 21.25
C ALA A 255 10.69 -20.27 21.28
N GLY A 256 11.42 -19.91 22.34
CA GLY A 256 12.12 -18.63 22.40
C GLY A 256 13.06 -18.45 21.21
N LEU A 257 13.09 -17.26 20.65
CA LEU A 257 14.04 -16.89 19.59
C LEU A 257 15.40 -16.64 20.23
N ASP A 258 16.32 -17.58 20.03
CA ASP A 258 17.74 -17.36 20.33
C ASP A 258 18.52 -17.47 19.01
N GLU A 259 18.52 -16.35 18.26
CA GLU A 259 19.35 -16.27 17.06
C GLU A 259 20.81 -16.04 17.44
N PRO A 260 21.72 -16.93 17.04
CA PRO A 260 23.11 -16.80 17.42
C PRO A 260 23.72 -15.52 16.83
N GLU A 261 24.36 -14.74 17.68
CA GLU A 261 25.18 -13.61 17.26
C GLU A 261 26.60 -14.08 16.96
N HIS A 262 27.04 -13.81 15.75
CA HIS A 262 28.40 -14.08 15.30
C HIS A 262 29.26 -12.82 15.45
N ALA A 263 30.55 -13.02 15.72
CA ALA A 263 31.48 -11.90 15.73
C ALA A 263 31.52 -11.23 14.35
N LEU A 264 31.44 -9.90 14.32
CA LEU A 264 31.63 -9.15 13.08
C LEU A 264 33.08 -9.29 12.64
N GLY A 265 33.30 -9.97 11.51
CA GLY A 265 34.60 -10.03 10.86
C GLY A 265 35.03 -8.70 10.25
N PRO A 266 36.28 -8.59 9.75
CA PRO A 266 36.68 -7.42 8.98
C PRO A 266 35.79 -7.27 7.75
N VAL A 267 35.58 -6.02 7.32
CA VAL A 267 34.87 -5.74 6.06
C VAL A 267 35.68 -6.36 4.91
N THR A 268 35.11 -7.35 4.26
CA THR A 268 35.76 -8.09 3.17
C THR A 268 34.90 -8.05 1.92
N SER A 269 35.56 -8.06 0.76
CA SER A 269 34.93 -8.37 -0.53
C SER A 269 35.24 -9.81 -0.85
N PRO A 270 34.27 -10.72 -0.76
CA PRO A 270 34.50 -12.14 -1.04
C PRO A 270 34.85 -12.37 -2.51
N GLU A 271 35.55 -13.47 -2.80
CA GLU A 271 35.81 -13.89 -4.19
C GLU A 271 34.57 -14.55 -4.78
N PRO A 272 34.17 -14.19 -6.01
CA PRO A 272 33.01 -14.79 -6.66
C PRO A 272 33.32 -16.24 -7.12
N VAL A 273 32.34 -17.12 -6.99
CA VAL A 273 32.43 -18.51 -7.48
C VAL A 273 32.20 -18.62 -9.00
N ASP A 274 31.53 -17.64 -9.60
CA ASP A 274 31.25 -17.57 -11.04
C ASP A 274 31.05 -16.10 -11.44
N ARG A 275 30.99 -15.84 -12.74
CA ARG A 275 30.63 -14.54 -13.31
C ARG A 275 29.56 -14.74 -14.37
N THR A 276 28.60 -13.84 -14.41
CA THR A 276 27.50 -13.84 -15.36
C THR A 276 27.17 -12.42 -15.79
N ARG A 277 26.16 -12.28 -16.59
CA ARG A 277 25.52 -10.98 -16.86
C ARG A 277 24.04 -11.10 -16.62
N PHE A 278 23.42 -10.03 -16.16
CA PHE A 278 21.98 -9.91 -16.21
C PHE A 278 21.54 -8.55 -16.79
N PHE A 279 20.36 -8.54 -17.38
CA PHE A 279 19.77 -7.36 -17.99
C PHE A 279 18.95 -6.61 -16.95
N ALA A 280 19.23 -5.32 -16.78
CA ALA A 280 18.49 -4.39 -15.95
C ALA A 280 18.70 -2.96 -16.46
N ASN A 281 17.74 -2.06 -16.25
CA ASN A 281 17.83 -0.67 -16.69
C ASN A 281 18.22 -0.56 -18.18
N ARG A 282 17.60 -1.37 -19.03
CA ARG A 282 17.83 -1.44 -20.50
C ARG A 282 19.27 -1.74 -20.91
N SER A 283 20.06 -2.37 -20.05
CA SER A 283 21.44 -2.74 -20.37
C SER A 283 21.88 -4.02 -19.70
N TRP A 284 22.85 -4.70 -20.32
CA TRP A 284 23.50 -5.86 -19.73
C TRP A 284 24.59 -5.43 -18.76
N HIS A 285 24.57 -5.97 -17.55
CA HIS A 285 25.55 -5.72 -16.50
C HIS A 285 26.34 -6.98 -16.19
N ASP A 286 27.68 -6.86 -16.09
CA ASP A 286 28.52 -7.94 -15.58
C ASP A 286 28.24 -8.11 -14.07
N ALA A 287 27.95 -9.34 -13.66
CA ALA A 287 27.55 -9.67 -12.29
C ALA A 287 28.37 -10.85 -11.75
N PRO A 288 29.14 -10.64 -10.69
CA PRO A 288 29.75 -11.75 -9.95
C PRO A 288 28.66 -12.57 -9.25
N VAL A 289 28.91 -13.87 -9.13
CA VAL A 289 28.02 -14.83 -8.46
C VAL A 289 28.70 -15.32 -7.18
N PHE A 290 27.97 -15.29 -6.09
CA PHE A 290 28.42 -15.75 -4.79
C PHE A 290 27.49 -16.83 -4.24
N VAL A 291 28.03 -17.76 -3.47
CA VAL A 291 27.24 -18.73 -2.70
C VAL A 291 27.06 -18.16 -1.30
N ARG A 292 25.83 -18.16 -0.82
CA ARG A 292 25.46 -17.57 0.48
C ARG A 292 26.23 -18.17 1.66
N GLU A 293 26.48 -19.48 1.61
CA GLU A 293 27.16 -20.23 2.66
C GLU A 293 28.63 -19.83 2.83
N ASP A 294 29.24 -19.27 1.78
CA ASP A 294 30.62 -18.79 1.79
C ASP A 294 30.74 -17.34 2.32
N LEU A 295 29.62 -16.67 2.59
CA LEU A 295 29.58 -15.29 3.08
C LEU A 295 29.55 -15.24 4.60
N SER A 296 30.56 -14.64 5.20
CA SER A 296 30.65 -14.43 6.66
C SER A 296 30.16 -13.05 7.08
N PRO A 297 29.72 -12.87 8.35
CA PRO A 297 29.40 -11.56 8.91
C PRO A 297 30.53 -10.53 8.68
N GLY A 298 30.16 -9.35 8.15
CA GLY A 298 31.11 -8.31 7.71
C GLY A 298 31.42 -8.33 6.21
N ALA A 299 31.05 -9.39 5.47
CA ALA A 299 31.18 -9.39 4.00
C ALA A 299 30.30 -8.32 3.37
N THR A 300 30.84 -7.63 2.34
CA THR A 300 30.12 -6.60 1.58
C THR A 300 30.25 -6.85 0.08
N ILE A 301 29.14 -6.70 -0.65
CA ILE A 301 29.08 -6.93 -2.09
C ILE A 301 28.33 -5.76 -2.72
N ALA A 302 28.97 -5.07 -3.66
CA ALA A 302 28.29 -4.04 -4.45
C ALA A 302 27.50 -4.70 -5.61
N GLY A 303 26.29 -4.21 -5.87
CA GLY A 303 25.54 -4.58 -7.08
C GLY A 303 26.15 -3.94 -8.34
N PRO A 304 25.98 -4.56 -9.51
CA PRO A 304 25.17 -5.77 -9.75
C PRO A 304 25.84 -7.07 -9.29
N ALA A 305 25.10 -7.97 -8.65
CA ALA A 305 25.60 -9.28 -8.21
C ALA A 305 24.45 -10.29 -7.99
N LEU A 306 24.78 -11.59 -8.01
CA LEU A 306 23.85 -12.67 -7.66
C LEU A 306 24.36 -13.41 -6.43
N ILE A 307 23.48 -13.65 -5.45
CA ILE A 307 23.75 -14.51 -4.30
C ILE A 307 22.87 -15.76 -4.42
N ILE A 308 23.51 -16.90 -4.51
CA ILE A 308 22.85 -18.19 -4.64
C ILE A 308 22.68 -18.81 -3.26
N GLU A 309 21.46 -19.18 -2.93
CA GLU A 309 21.09 -19.94 -1.75
C GLU A 309 20.42 -21.24 -2.17
N PRO A 310 20.39 -22.28 -1.31
CA PRO A 310 19.71 -23.55 -1.65
C PRO A 310 18.24 -23.38 -2.05
N ASN A 311 17.56 -22.38 -1.48
CA ASN A 311 16.13 -22.20 -1.62
C ASN A 311 15.73 -20.90 -2.35
N GLN A 312 16.70 -20.06 -2.73
CA GLN A 312 16.42 -18.80 -3.42
C GLN A 312 17.65 -18.25 -4.16
N THR A 313 17.42 -17.28 -5.01
CA THR A 313 18.45 -16.39 -5.57
C THR A 313 18.16 -14.96 -5.14
N VAL A 314 19.14 -14.28 -4.56
CA VAL A 314 19.06 -12.86 -4.25
C VAL A 314 19.78 -12.06 -5.32
N VAL A 315 19.08 -11.12 -5.94
CA VAL A 315 19.62 -10.19 -6.94
C VAL A 315 19.97 -8.88 -6.25
N VAL A 316 21.26 -8.53 -6.25
CA VAL A 316 21.73 -7.21 -5.84
C VAL A 316 21.73 -6.34 -7.08
N GLU A 317 20.76 -5.44 -7.19
CA GLU A 317 20.60 -4.58 -8.35
C GLU A 317 21.69 -3.48 -8.42
N PRO A 318 21.95 -2.88 -9.60
CA PRO A 318 22.82 -1.72 -9.71
C PRO A 318 22.39 -0.59 -8.75
N GLY A 319 23.35 0.00 -8.03
CA GLY A 319 23.08 1.05 -7.03
C GLY A 319 22.63 0.52 -5.67
N TRP A 320 22.70 -0.78 -5.45
CA TRP A 320 22.50 -1.42 -4.16
C TRP A 320 23.80 -2.04 -3.64
N ARG A 321 23.93 -2.16 -2.33
CA ARG A 321 25.04 -2.85 -1.65
C ARG A 321 24.47 -3.80 -0.63
N LEU A 322 24.95 -5.04 -0.68
CA LEU A 322 24.66 -6.06 0.31
C LEU A 322 25.75 -6.04 1.39
N SER A 323 25.34 -6.23 2.65
CA SER A 323 26.20 -6.53 3.80
C SER A 323 25.63 -7.71 4.58
N VAL A 324 26.53 -8.52 5.17
CA VAL A 324 26.16 -9.62 6.06
C VAL A 324 26.24 -9.16 7.50
N THR A 325 25.14 -9.22 8.24
CA THR A 325 25.04 -8.76 9.65
C THR A 325 25.61 -9.79 10.63
N THR A 326 25.74 -9.41 11.91
CA THR A 326 26.16 -10.31 13.00
C THR A 326 25.21 -11.47 13.25
N ARG A 327 23.94 -11.34 12.87
CA ARG A 327 22.93 -12.41 12.90
C ARG A 327 22.82 -13.16 11.57
N ASN A 328 23.82 -13.01 10.73
CA ASN A 328 23.87 -13.65 9.42
C ASN A 328 22.70 -13.27 8.48
N HIS A 329 22.04 -12.13 8.69
CA HIS A 329 21.08 -11.60 7.73
C HIS A 329 21.79 -10.93 6.56
N LEU A 330 21.17 -10.94 5.37
CA LEU A 330 21.57 -10.07 4.28
C LEU A 330 20.81 -8.75 4.43
N GLN A 331 21.54 -7.68 4.62
CA GLN A 331 21.02 -6.33 4.55
C GLN A 331 21.46 -5.70 3.23
N LEU A 332 20.51 -5.21 2.45
CA LEU A 332 20.79 -4.49 1.22
C LEU A 332 20.42 -3.03 1.42
N ASP A 333 21.36 -2.14 1.14
CA ASP A 333 21.18 -0.70 1.28
C ASP A 333 21.34 -0.01 -0.06
N ARG A 334 20.46 0.95 -0.34
CA ARG A 334 20.54 1.79 -1.54
C ARG A 334 21.71 2.75 -1.43
N THR A 335 22.64 2.72 -2.38
CA THR A 335 23.89 3.50 -2.35
C THR A 335 23.90 4.70 -3.31
N SER A 336 22.95 4.78 -4.23
CA SER A 336 22.84 5.87 -5.19
C SER A 336 21.42 6.45 -5.19
N ALA A 337 21.29 7.75 -5.45
CA ALA A 337 20.00 8.36 -5.68
C ALA A 337 19.34 7.73 -6.92
N ARG A 338 17.99 7.59 -6.90
CA ARG A 338 17.24 7.11 -8.06
C ARG A 338 17.40 8.13 -9.20
N GLY A 339 17.94 7.71 -10.34
CA GLY A 339 17.92 8.54 -11.54
C GLY A 339 16.50 8.62 -12.08
N HIS A 340 15.99 9.82 -12.33
CA HIS A 340 14.75 9.98 -13.09
C HIS A 340 15.05 9.67 -14.55
N GLU A 341 14.68 8.49 -15.03
CA GLU A 341 14.71 8.19 -16.47
C GLU A 341 13.67 9.09 -17.17
N ARG A 342 14.15 9.89 -18.13
CA ARG A 342 13.24 10.54 -19.08
C ARG A 342 12.73 9.47 -20.04
N LEU A 343 11.46 9.11 -19.88
CA LEU A 343 10.79 8.16 -20.75
C LEU A 343 10.52 8.82 -22.11
N ALA A 344 10.83 8.11 -23.18
CA ALA A 344 10.50 8.57 -24.55
C ALA A 344 8.98 8.54 -24.75
N ALA A 345 8.47 9.48 -25.54
CA ALA A 345 7.04 9.71 -25.77
C ALA A 345 6.36 8.68 -26.70
N GLU A 346 6.98 7.55 -27.00
CA GLU A 346 6.38 6.48 -27.80
C GLU A 346 5.52 5.57 -26.91
N ALA A 347 4.36 5.15 -27.43
CA ALA A 347 3.41 4.29 -26.74
C ALA A 347 3.99 2.89 -26.49
N ASP A 348 4.71 2.73 -25.39
CA ASP A 348 5.22 1.43 -24.91
C ASP A 348 4.13 0.73 -24.10
N PRO A 349 3.60 -0.45 -24.51
CA PRO A 349 2.58 -1.19 -23.78
C PRO A 349 2.96 -1.52 -22.33
N VAL A 350 4.25 -1.75 -22.04
CA VAL A 350 4.74 -1.96 -20.67
C VAL A 350 4.61 -0.71 -19.84
N LEU A 351 5.01 0.44 -20.39
CA LEU A 351 4.84 1.73 -19.71
C LEU A 351 3.37 2.08 -19.51
N LEU A 352 2.53 1.79 -20.50
CA LEU A 352 1.09 2.02 -20.42
C LEU A 352 0.48 1.23 -19.25
N GLU A 353 0.83 -0.05 -19.08
CA GLU A 353 0.38 -0.88 -17.98
C GLU A 353 0.95 -0.42 -16.63
N VAL A 354 2.22 -0.03 -16.59
CA VAL A 354 2.87 0.54 -15.40
C VAL A 354 2.16 1.83 -14.97
N PHE A 355 1.90 2.76 -15.90
CA PHE A 355 1.17 4.00 -15.60
C PHE A 355 -0.28 3.76 -15.22
N ASN A 356 -0.98 2.84 -15.90
CA ASN A 356 -2.35 2.47 -15.54
C ASN A 356 -2.40 1.98 -14.09
N ASN A 357 -1.54 1.04 -13.71
CA ASN A 357 -1.44 0.53 -12.36
C ASN A 357 -1.04 1.62 -11.34
N LEU A 358 -0.14 2.53 -11.72
CA LEU A 358 0.27 3.64 -10.86
C LEU A 358 -0.89 4.60 -10.61
N PHE A 359 -1.60 5.04 -11.65
CA PHE A 359 -2.72 5.97 -11.52
C PHE A 359 -3.91 5.33 -10.79
N MET A 360 -4.21 4.05 -11.04
CA MET A 360 -5.20 3.31 -10.25
C MET A 360 -4.81 3.26 -8.76
N SER A 361 -3.55 2.97 -8.48
CA SER A 361 -3.02 2.94 -7.10
C SER A 361 -3.12 4.31 -6.42
N ILE A 362 -2.89 5.41 -7.15
CA ILE A 362 -3.08 6.78 -6.63
C ILE A 362 -4.55 6.99 -6.25
N ALA A 363 -5.49 6.65 -7.13
CA ALA A 363 -6.91 6.80 -6.85
C ALA A 363 -7.36 5.94 -5.65
N GLU A 364 -6.86 4.70 -5.52
CA GLU A 364 -7.12 3.83 -4.36
C GLU A 364 -6.56 4.43 -3.06
N GLN A 365 -5.33 4.96 -3.07
CA GLN A 365 -4.72 5.59 -1.90
C GLN A 365 -5.45 6.87 -1.49
N MET A 366 -5.89 7.68 -2.44
CA MET A 366 -6.75 8.85 -2.18
C MET A 366 -8.05 8.42 -1.48
N GLY A 367 -8.69 7.35 -1.94
CA GLY A 367 -9.90 6.81 -1.34
C GLY A 367 -9.69 6.32 0.09
N GLU A 368 -8.60 5.61 0.36
CA GLU A 368 -8.24 5.17 1.71
C GLU A 368 -7.91 6.35 2.64
N ALA A 369 -7.22 7.37 2.13
CA ALA A 369 -6.94 8.59 2.89
C ALA A 369 -8.25 9.31 3.25
N LEU A 370 -9.14 9.51 2.28
CA LEU A 370 -10.47 10.12 2.50
C LEU A 370 -11.28 9.32 3.52
N ARG A 371 -11.39 8.01 3.37
CA ARG A 371 -12.07 7.11 4.30
C ARG A 371 -11.52 7.23 5.72
N ASN A 372 -10.20 7.27 5.86
CA ASN A 372 -9.53 7.32 7.16
C ASN A 372 -9.68 8.70 7.85
N THR A 373 -9.73 9.79 7.09
CA THR A 373 -9.82 11.14 7.63
C THR A 373 -11.26 11.66 7.77
N ALA A 374 -12.21 11.11 7.02
CA ALA A 374 -13.61 11.55 7.05
C ALA A 374 -14.27 11.27 8.42
N GLN A 375 -15.13 12.20 8.83
CA GLN A 375 -15.99 12.07 10.01
C GLN A 375 -17.39 11.56 9.64
N SER A 376 -17.82 11.78 8.40
CA SER A 376 -19.11 11.32 7.89
C SER A 376 -19.19 9.78 7.88
N VAL A 377 -20.24 9.24 8.46
CA VAL A 377 -20.59 7.82 8.40
C VAL A 377 -20.77 7.35 6.93
N ASN A 378 -21.32 8.23 6.09
CA ASN A 378 -21.52 7.91 4.67
C ASN A 378 -20.19 7.65 3.96
N ILE A 379 -19.18 8.51 4.16
CA ILE A 379 -17.86 8.35 3.55
C ILE A 379 -17.09 7.21 4.23
N LYS A 380 -17.00 7.22 5.56
CA LYS A 380 -16.11 6.34 6.33
C LYS A 380 -16.56 4.89 6.36
N GLU A 381 -17.87 4.64 6.50
CA GLU A 381 -18.43 3.30 6.74
C GLU A 381 -19.22 2.77 5.56
N ARG A 382 -20.03 3.62 4.91
CA ARG A 382 -20.80 3.23 3.73
C ARG A 382 -19.99 3.30 2.44
N LEU A 383 -18.78 3.88 2.50
CA LEU A 383 -17.87 4.06 1.36
C LEU A 383 -18.51 4.85 0.20
N ASP A 384 -19.37 5.82 0.56
CA ASP A 384 -20.09 6.64 -0.41
C ASP A 384 -19.22 7.80 -0.89
N PHE A 385 -18.18 7.44 -1.61
CA PHE A 385 -17.22 8.36 -2.21
C PHE A 385 -16.57 7.76 -3.47
N SER A 386 -15.89 8.59 -4.23
CA SER A 386 -15.08 8.17 -5.37
C SER A 386 -13.84 9.04 -5.52
N CYS A 387 -12.73 8.42 -5.93
CA CYS A 387 -11.49 9.10 -6.24
C CYS A 387 -11.02 8.70 -7.64
N ALA A 388 -10.50 9.66 -8.40
CA ALA A 388 -10.08 9.43 -9.76
C ALA A 388 -8.97 10.41 -10.19
N VAL A 389 -8.26 10.04 -11.25
CA VAL A 389 -7.22 10.83 -11.91
C VAL A 389 -7.72 11.19 -13.31
N PHE A 390 -7.53 12.44 -13.72
CA PHE A 390 -8.00 13.00 -14.98
C PHE A 390 -6.83 13.64 -15.76
N SER A 391 -6.89 13.62 -17.09
CA SER A 391 -5.91 14.27 -17.93
C SER A 391 -5.88 15.80 -17.71
N ALA A 392 -4.94 16.49 -18.32
CA ALA A 392 -4.87 17.96 -18.32
C ALA A 392 -6.11 18.61 -18.98
N GLU A 393 -6.82 17.88 -19.84
CA GLU A 393 -8.06 18.30 -20.50
C GLU A 393 -9.31 17.98 -19.65
N GLY A 394 -9.17 17.20 -18.57
CA GLY A 394 -10.26 16.80 -17.68
C GLY A 394 -10.90 15.45 -18.01
N GLU A 395 -10.31 14.67 -18.94
CA GLU A 395 -10.79 13.35 -19.28
C GLU A 395 -10.36 12.31 -18.24
N LEU A 396 -11.22 11.34 -17.94
CA LEU A 396 -10.92 10.27 -16.97
C LEU A 396 -9.76 9.39 -17.46
N VAL A 397 -8.68 9.33 -16.67
CA VAL A 397 -7.51 8.48 -16.93
C VAL A 397 -7.59 7.18 -16.12
N ALA A 398 -7.83 7.29 -14.82
CA ALA A 398 -7.93 6.15 -13.94
C ALA A 398 -8.86 6.42 -12.75
N ASN A 399 -9.51 5.40 -12.26
CA ASN A 399 -10.36 5.46 -11.08
C ASN A 399 -10.19 4.22 -10.21
N ALA A 400 -10.39 4.37 -8.90
CA ALA A 400 -10.53 3.23 -8.01
C ALA A 400 -11.94 2.59 -8.14
N PRO A 401 -12.13 1.33 -7.73
CA PRO A 401 -13.42 0.66 -7.77
C PRO A 401 -14.36 1.17 -6.67
N HIS A 402 -14.81 2.41 -6.81
CA HIS A 402 -15.70 3.14 -5.89
C HIS A 402 -17.12 3.25 -6.46
N MET A 403 -17.90 4.25 -6.01
CA MET A 403 -19.31 4.43 -6.40
C MET A 403 -19.46 4.79 -7.89
N PRO A 404 -20.08 3.94 -8.72
CA PRO A 404 -20.17 4.18 -10.18
C PRO A 404 -20.92 5.47 -10.54
N VAL A 405 -21.94 5.85 -9.77
CA VAL A 405 -22.74 7.07 -10.05
C VAL A 405 -21.90 8.35 -9.94
N HIS A 406 -20.93 8.38 -9.04
CA HIS A 406 -20.02 9.51 -8.93
C HIS A 406 -19.11 9.62 -10.15
N LEU A 407 -18.55 8.51 -10.58
CA LEU A 407 -17.60 8.45 -11.70
C LEU A 407 -18.20 8.89 -13.02
N GLY A 408 -19.49 8.61 -13.24
CA GLY A 408 -20.20 8.98 -14.47
C GLY A 408 -20.39 10.48 -14.71
N SER A 409 -20.04 11.33 -13.75
CA SER A 409 -20.19 12.80 -13.87
C SER A 409 -18.97 13.60 -13.36
N MET A 410 -17.97 12.96 -12.74
CA MET A 410 -16.81 13.66 -12.20
C MET A 410 -15.95 14.30 -13.29
N ASP A 411 -15.88 13.71 -14.49
CA ASP A 411 -15.23 14.30 -15.65
C ASP A 411 -15.79 15.71 -15.97
N LYS A 412 -17.11 15.86 -15.90
CA LYS A 412 -17.76 17.16 -16.14
C LYS A 412 -17.47 18.19 -15.05
N SER A 413 -17.27 17.75 -13.82
CA SER A 413 -16.82 18.62 -12.74
C SER A 413 -15.40 19.12 -12.98
N VAL A 414 -14.48 18.22 -13.36
CA VAL A 414 -13.08 18.57 -13.64
C VAL A 414 -12.99 19.46 -14.90
N GLU A 415 -13.67 19.09 -16.00
CA GLU A 415 -13.75 19.90 -17.22
C GLU A 415 -14.27 21.31 -16.93
N THR A 416 -15.30 21.45 -16.08
CA THR A 416 -15.83 22.75 -15.70
C THR A 416 -14.81 23.61 -14.97
N ILE A 417 -14.10 23.06 -13.97
CA ILE A 417 -13.05 23.79 -13.26
C ILE A 417 -11.90 24.13 -14.21
N ALA A 418 -11.43 23.17 -15.02
CA ALA A 418 -10.35 23.39 -15.99
C ALA A 418 -10.68 24.55 -16.94
N ARG A 419 -11.91 24.59 -17.47
CA ARG A 419 -12.40 25.64 -18.37
C ARG A 419 -12.58 26.99 -17.67
N LEU A 420 -13.25 27.03 -16.51
CA LEU A 420 -13.58 28.29 -15.83
C LEU A 420 -12.37 28.96 -15.16
N ARG A 421 -11.35 28.16 -14.80
CA ARG A 421 -10.13 28.62 -14.15
C ARG A 421 -8.91 28.64 -15.08
N ALA A 422 -9.10 28.41 -16.38
CA ALA A 422 -8.01 28.44 -17.35
C ALA A 422 -7.12 29.68 -17.20
N GLY A 423 -5.81 29.48 -17.10
CA GLY A 423 -4.80 30.55 -16.95
C GLY A 423 -4.77 31.26 -15.59
N THR A 424 -5.65 30.87 -14.64
CA THR A 424 -5.69 31.48 -13.30
C THR A 424 -5.29 30.53 -12.17
N MET A 425 -5.16 29.23 -12.45
CA MET A 425 -4.72 28.23 -11.49
C MET A 425 -3.24 28.39 -11.17
N ARG A 426 -2.86 28.14 -9.92
CA ARG A 426 -1.49 28.19 -9.42
C ARG A 426 -1.15 26.89 -8.68
N PRO A 427 0.13 26.49 -8.61
CA PRO A 427 0.56 25.39 -7.77
C PRO A 427 0.06 25.54 -6.33
N GLY A 428 -0.54 24.47 -5.77
CA GLY A 428 -1.15 24.50 -4.45
C GLY A 428 -2.59 25.01 -4.37
N ASP A 429 -3.22 25.35 -5.51
CA ASP A 429 -4.65 25.63 -5.56
C ASP A 429 -5.49 24.36 -5.48
N VAL A 430 -6.64 24.44 -4.80
CA VAL A 430 -7.66 23.38 -4.77
C VAL A 430 -9.02 24.02 -4.94
N TYR A 431 -9.89 23.37 -5.70
CA TYR A 431 -11.24 23.85 -6.00
C TYR A 431 -12.28 22.84 -5.53
N MET A 432 -13.48 23.32 -5.20
CA MET A 432 -14.61 22.45 -4.89
C MET A 432 -15.90 22.89 -5.58
N LEU A 433 -16.76 21.93 -5.84
CA LEU A 433 -18.12 22.15 -6.34
C LEU A 433 -19.06 21.01 -5.96
N ASN A 434 -20.36 21.31 -5.89
CA ASN A 434 -21.42 20.30 -5.85
C ASN A 434 -22.54 20.61 -6.85
N ALA A 435 -22.39 21.67 -7.65
CA ALA A 435 -23.36 22.18 -8.62
C ALA A 435 -23.81 21.11 -9.63
N PRO A 436 -25.07 20.64 -9.63
CA PRO A 436 -25.54 19.60 -10.55
C PRO A 436 -25.44 20.00 -12.02
N TYR A 437 -25.53 21.28 -12.32
CA TYR A 437 -25.45 21.83 -13.68
C TYR A 437 -24.01 21.87 -14.22
N ASN A 438 -23.01 21.66 -13.35
CA ASN A 438 -21.58 21.71 -13.65
C ASN A 438 -20.87 20.40 -13.33
N GLY A 439 -21.58 19.27 -13.41
CA GLY A 439 -21.03 17.93 -13.21
C GLY A 439 -21.22 17.36 -11.80
N GLY A 440 -21.85 18.10 -10.87
CA GLY A 440 -22.30 17.53 -9.59
C GLY A 440 -23.42 16.51 -9.78
N THR A 441 -23.63 15.66 -8.79
CA THR A 441 -24.78 14.71 -8.76
C THR A 441 -25.94 15.29 -7.98
N HIS A 442 -25.77 15.52 -6.69
CA HIS A 442 -26.68 16.25 -5.80
C HIS A 442 -25.86 16.99 -4.73
N LEU A 443 -26.48 17.95 -4.02
CA LEU A 443 -25.72 18.91 -3.21
C LEU A 443 -24.85 18.28 -2.11
N PRO A 444 -25.23 17.17 -1.45
CA PRO A 444 -24.35 16.50 -0.48
C PRO A 444 -23.06 15.91 -1.07
N ASP A 445 -23.01 15.65 -2.37
CA ASP A 445 -21.84 15.11 -3.07
C ASP A 445 -20.85 16.23 -3.43
N ILE A 446 -20.02 16.64 -2.47
CA ILE A 446 -18.99 17.65 -2.73
C ILE A 446 -17.83 17.00 -3.49
N THR A 447 -17.45 17.62 -4.61
CA THR A 447 -16.28 17.25 -5.41
C THR A 447 -15.16 18.24 -5.14
N VAL A 448 -14.00 17.71 -4.72
CA VAL A 448 -12.76 18.46 -4.51
C VAL A 448 -11.79 18.11 -5.64
N ILE A 449 -11.23 19.12 -6.31
CA ILE A 449 -10.42 19.00 -7.52
C ILE A 449 -9.10 19.72 -7.30
N THR A 450 -7.99 19.01 -7.50
CA THR A 450 -6.64 19.54 -7.35
C THR A 450 -5.87 19.41 -8.67
N PRO A 451 -5.46 20.53 -9.29
CA PRO A 451 -4.53 20.49 -10.42
C PRO A 451 -3.13 20.10 -9.94
N VAL A 452 -2.49 19.18 -10.61
CA VAL A 452 -1.11 18.75 -10.37
C VAL A 452 -0.21 19.35 -11.43
N PHE A 453 0.75 20.16 -10.99
CA PHE A 453 1.66 20.89 -11.86
C PHE A 453 3.00 20.18 -11.99
N ALA A 454 3.70 20.43 -13.09
CA ALA A 454 5.10 20.06 -13.25
C ALA A 454 5.98 20.80 -12.21
N ASP A 455 7.03 20.13 -11.73
CA ASP A 455 7.96 20.70 -10.73
C ASP A 455 8.69 21.96 -11.21
N ALA A 456 8.84 22.09 -12.53
CA ALA A 456 9.48 23.25 -13.16
C ALA A 456 8.76 23.61 -14.47
N PRO A 457 8.69 24.90 -14.81
CA PRO A 457 8.13 25.32 -16.09
C PRO A 457 8.96 24.79 -17.27
N ALA A 458 8.28 24.47 -18.38
CA ALA A 458 8.92 24.00 -19.61
C ALA A 458 9.94 25.02 -20.19
N GLN A 459 9.71 26.32 -19.93
CA GLN A 459 10.63 27.41 -20.33
C GLN A 459 10.77 28.43 -19.18
N PRO A 460 11.96 29.02 -18.98
CA PRO A 460 12.15 30.05 -17.96
C PRO A 460 11.20 31.23 -18.15
N GLY A 461 10.46 31.58 -17.10
CA GLY A 461 9.50 32.70 -17.10
C GLY A 461 8.08 32.35 -17.52
N GLN A 462 7.78 31.09 -17.77
CA GLN A 462 6.42 30.57 -17.90
C GLN A 462 5.91 29.99 -16.58
N ASP A 463 4.58 29.92 -16.42
CA ASP A 463 3.98 29.15 -15.33
C ASP A 463 4.19 27.64 -15.56
N PRO A 464 4.32 26.82 -14.51
CA PRO A 464 4.40 25.37 -14.66
C PRO A 464 3.12 24.82 -15.33
N GLU A 465 3.30 23.80 -16.16
CA GLU A 465 2.22 23.13 -16.89
C GLU A 465 1.41 22.24 -15.93
N ILE A 466 0.09 22.18 -16.12
CA ILE A 466 -0.77 21.20 -15.46
C ILE A 466 -0.58 19.85 -16.15
N LEU A 467 -0.10 18.85 -15.41
CA LEU A 467 0.12 17.50 -15.92
C LEU A 467 -1.16 16.68 -15.93
N PHE A 468 -1.96 16.80 -14.86
CA PHE A 468 -3.22 16.07 -14.66
C PHE A 468 -3.99 16.69 -13.50
N TYR A 469 -5.22 16.22 -13.30
CA TYR A 469 -6.02 16.55 -12.13
C TYR A 469 -6.26 15.31 -11.29
N VAL A 470 -6.34 15.48 -9.98
CA VAL A 470 -6.92 14.49 -9.07
C VAL A 470 -8.21 15.02 -8.50
N ALA A 471 -9.22 14.17 -8.39
CA ALA A 471 -10.48 14.57 -7.81
C ALA A 471 -11.01 13.49 -6.85
N SER A 472 -11.63 13.96 -5.77
CA SER A 472 -12.41 13.15 -4.84
C SER A 472 -13.83 13.73 -4.73
N ARG A 473 -14.83 12.85 -4.67
CA ARG A 473 -16.22 13.18 -4.40
C ARG A 473 -16.70 12.36 -3.24
N GLY A 474 -17.24 13.01 -2.20
CA GLY A 474 -17.75 12.34 -1.02
C GLY A 474 -19.15 12.82 -0.67
N HIS A 475 -19.99 11.90 -0.20
CA HIS A 475 -21.33 12.18 0.28
C HIS A 475 -21.28 12.66 1.72
N HIS A 476 -21.34 13.99 1.91
CA HIS A 476 -21.34 14.61 3.23
C HIS A 476 -22.64 14.32 3.99
N GLU A 477 -22.54 14.20 5.31
CA GLU A 477 -23.69 13.90 6.17
C GLU A 477 -24.69 15.06 6.21
N ASP A 478 -24.22 16.31 6.16
CA ASP A 478 -25.05 17.51 6.20
C ASP A 478 -24.46 18.63 5.33
N ILE A 479 -25.24 19.12 4.42
CA ILE A 479 -24.94 20.28 3.57
C ILE A 479 -26.00 21.38 3.73
N GLY A 480 -26.82 21.32 4.78
CA GLY A 480 -27.95 22.25 4.98
C GLY A 480 -29.24 21.78 4.32
N GLY A 481 -30.07 22.71 3.87
CA GLY A 481 -31.38 22.43 3.30
C GLY A 481 -32.50 22.37 4.31
N LEU A 482 -33.75 22.20 3.82
CA LEU A 482 -34.98 22.18 4.64
C LEU A 482 -34.99 21.12 5.72
N THR A 483 -34.47 19.95 5.38
CA THR A 483 -34.43 18.78 6.27
C THR A 483 -33.02 18.23 6.35
N PRO A 484 -32.61 17.60 7.49
CA PRO A 484 -31.37 16.85 7.55
C PRO A 484 -31.36 15.68 6.55
N GLY A 485 -30.19 15.34 6.04
CA GLY A 485 -29.99 14.21 5.12
C GLY A 485 -29.83 14.63 3.66
N SER A 486 -29.64 13.64 2.80
CA SER A 486 -29.21 13.84 1.43
C SER A 486 -30.27 14.28 0.46
N MET A 487 -31.53 13.98 0.75
CA MET A 487 -32.66 14.34 -0.13
C MET A 487 -33.86 14.80 0.68
N THR A 488 -34.39 15.95 0.32
CA THR A 488 -35.66 16.42 0.89
C THR A 488 -36.80 16.23 -0.11
N PRO A 489 -37.85 15.44 0.22
CA PRO A 489 -38.97 15.21 -0.70
C PRO A 489 -39.86 16.44 -0.87
N ARG A 490 -39.63 17.52 -0.12
CA ARG A 490 -40.44 18.73 -0.13
C ARG A 490 -39.79 19.90 -0.84
N ALA A 491 -38.53 19.75 -1.30
CA ALA A 491 -37.85 20.80 -2.01
C ALA A 491 -38.51 21.09 -3.36
N THR A 492 -38.69 22.36 -3.65
CA THR A 492 -39.19 22.86 -4.94
C THR A 492 -38.17 23.74 -5.63
N HIS A 493 -37.10 24.10 -4.92
CA HIS A 493 -36.00 24.92 -5.39
C HIS A 493 -34.67 24.37 -4.84
N ILE A 494 -33.58 24.55 -5.59
CA ILE A 494 -32.27 24.01 -5.23
C ILE A 494 -31.74 24.53 -3.87
N ASP A 495 -32.02 25.79 -3.51
CA ASP A 495 -31.63 26.34 -2.20
C ASP A 495 -32.26 25.59 -1.02
N GLU A 496 -33.36 24.87 -1.26
CA GLU A 496 -34.07 24.09 -0.25
C GLU A 496 -33.42 22.69 -0.06
N GLU A 497 -32.56 22.29 -0.98
CA GLU A 497 -31.84 20.99 -0.91
C GLU A 497 -30.51 21.11 -0.13
N GLY A 498 -29.89 22.32 -0.06
CA GLY A 498 -28.65 22.53 0.66
C GLY A 498 -27.86 23.74 0.17
N VAL A 499 -26.61 23.84 0.64
CA VAL A 499 -25.69 24.89 0.21
C VAL A 499 -25.20 24.56 -1.19
N TYR A 500 -25.49 25.44 -2.15
CA TYR A 500 -25.04 25.34 -3.54
C TYR A 500 -23.61 25.89 -3.67
N ILE A 501 -22.68 25.05 -4.14
CA ILE A 501 -21.28 25.37 -4.31
C ILE A 501 -20.91 25.22 -5.80
N ASP A 502 -20.48 26.31 -6.40
CA ASP A 502 -20.06 26.29 -7.80
C ASP A 502 -18.69 26.93 -7.96
N ASN A 503 -17.71 26.17 -8.43
CA ASN A 503 -16.37 26.64 -8.76
C ASN A 503 -15.70 27.46 -7.63
N PHE A 504 -15.81 27.02 -6.39
CA PHE A 504 -15.24 27.69 -5.22
C PHE A 504 -13.76 27.32 -5.07
N LYS A 505 -12.87 28.32 -4.84
CA LYS A 505 -11.46 28.06 -4.51
C LYS A 505 -11.37 27.73 -3.03
N LEU A 506 -11.06 26.49 -2.70
CA LEU A 506 -10.95 25.96 -1.34
C LEU A 506 -9.58 26.24 -0.72
N VAL A 507 -8.53 26.06 -1.51
CA VAL A 507 -7.13 26.33 -1.13
C VAL A 507 -6.53 27.27 -2.15
N SER A 508 -5.81 28.29 -1.73
CA SER A 508 -5.09 29.24 -2.58
C SER A 508 -3.60 29.16 -2.30
N GLU A 509 -2.83 28.65 -3.28
CA GLU A 509 -1.36 28.55 -3.18
C GLU A 509 -0.90 27.87 -1.88
N GLY A 510 -1.55 26.75 -1.50
CA GLY A 510 -1.29 25.99 -0.28
C GLY A 510 -1.93 26.54 1.00
N ARG A 511 -2.60 27.70 0.97
CA ARG A 511 -3.31 28.26 2.11
C ARG A 511 -4.80 27.89 2.06
N PHE A 512 -5.27 27.12 3.03
CA PHE A 512 -6.69 26.80 3.18
C PHE A 512 -7.52 28.06 3.51
N LEU A 513 -8.61 28.26 2.77
CA LEU A 513 -9.52 29.41 2.92
C LEU A 513 -10.64 29.07 3.92
N GLU A 514 -10.28 28.84 5.19
CA GLU A 514 -11.19 28.36 6.24
C GLU A 514 -12.34 29.30 6.50
N ASP A 515 -12.05 30.59 6.70
CA ASP A 515 -13.07 31.60 7.00
C ASP A 515 -14.06 31.76 5.84
N GLU A 516 -13.56 31.78 4.60
CA GLU A 516 -14.39 31.91 3.40
C GLU A 516 -15.25 30.65 3.21
N THR A 517 -14.70 29.46 3.49
CA THR A 517 -15.43 28.18 3.43
C THR A 517 -16.50 28.12 4.51
N HIS A 518 -16.19 28.52 5.72
CA HIS A 518 -17.17 28.62 6.81
C HIS A 518 -18.30 29.61 6.46
N ALA A 519 -17.95 30.78 5.93
CA ALA A 519 -18.93 31.76 5.49
C ALA A 519 -19.84 31.24 4.37
N LEU A 520 -19.30 30.48 3.42
CA LEU A 520 -20.07 29.83 2.36
C LEU A 520 -21.08 28.83 2.92
N LEU A 521 -20.66 27.96 3.84
CA LEU A 521 -21.51 26.92 4.43
C LEU A 521 -22.59 27.47 5.36
N THR A 522 -22.31 28.61 6.03
CA THR A 522 -23.24 29.22 6.99
C THR A 522 -24.06 30.36 6.41
N GLY A 523 -23.67 30.96 5.29
CA GLY A 523 -24.31 32.11 4.66
C GLY A 523 -25.53 31.79 3.78
N ALA A 524 -25.82 30.53 3.53
CA ALA A 524 -26.95 30.11 2.70
C ALA A 524 -28.29 30.31 3.43
N LYS A 525 -29.40 30.35 2.66
CA LYS A 525 -30.76 30.47 3.22
C LYS A 525 -31.11 29.32 4.18
N TYR A 526 -30.62 28.14 3.90
CA TYR A 526 -30.72 26.92 4.71
C TYR A 526 -29.31 26.40 4.97
N PRO A 527 -28.57 26.95 5.94
CA PRO A 527 -27.16 26.70 6.15
C PRO A 527 -26.87 25.25 6.61
N ALA A 528 -25.62 24.81 6.43
CA ALA A 528 -25.14 23.59 7.03
C ALA A 528 -25.24 23.65 8.57
N ARG A 529 -25.69 22.54 9.17
CA ARG A 529 -25.94 22.48 10.64
C ARG A 529 -24.65 22.19 11.41
N ALA A 530 -23.70 21.51 10.77
CA ALA A 530 -22.42 21.15 11.35
C ALA A 530 -21.25 21.54 10.41
N PRO A 531 -21.08 22.85 10.09
CA PRO A 531 -20.09 23.30 9.09
C PRO A 531 -18.66 22.86 9.43
N GLY A 532 -18.30 22.78 10.73
CA GLY A 532 -16.99 22.32 11.16
C GLY A 532 -16.69 20.85 10.79
N LYS A 533 -17.71 19.99 10.78
CA LYS A 533 -17.54 18.59 10.30
C LYS A 533 -17.33 18.55 8.79
N THR A 534 -18.17 19.29 8.04
CA THR A 534 -18.08 19.38 6.58
C THR A 534 -16.72 19.94 6.13
N ILE A 535 -16.17 20.91 6.87
CA ILE A 535 -14.85 21.50 6.62
C ILE A 535 -13.72 20.47 6.92
N ALA A 536 -13.88 19.65 7.94
CA ALA A 536 -12.87 18.68 8.33
C ALA A 536 -12.75 17.50 7.34
N GLU A 537 -13.78 17.24 6.57
CA GLU A 537 -13.82 16.22 5.50
C GLU A 537 -13.19 16.70 4.21
#